data_25af23db5fd0bb87e879c4281379a9f1
#
_entry.id   25af23db5fd0bb87e879c4281379a9f1
#
_cell.length_a   1.000
_cell.length_b   1.000
_cell.length_c   1.000
_cell.angle_alpha   90.00
_cell.angle_beta   90.00
_cell.angle_gamma   90.00
#
_symmetry.space_group_name_H-M   'P 1'
#
loop_
_entity.id
_entity.type
_entity.pdbx_description
1 polymer ?
#
loop_
_entity_poly.entity_id
_entity_poly.type
_entity_poly.pdbx_seq_one_letter_code
_entity_poly.pdbx_strand_id
1 'polypeptide(L)'
;MLHAKIIDSSKEKIDILKAEKFLSSSNFGAIIYFVGTVRDLNENKKVTGITYDSRDTMVIKSFEEIYKESETKLKIKDKAVFIEHVRGYVAVK
;
A
#
# COMPACT_ATOMS: atom_id res chain seq x y z
N MET A 1 -4.45 11.73 -8.43
CA MET A 1 -3.78 12.01 -7.14
C MET A 1 -3.10 10.76 -6.62
N LEU A 2 -1.90 10.89 -6.12
CA LEU A 2 -1.15 9.77 -5.55
C LEU A 2 -0.79 10.05 -4.10
N HIS A 3 -1.14 9.12 -3.21
CA HIS A 3 -0.60 9.04 -1.85
C HIS A 3 0.31 7.82 -1.78
N ALA A 4 1.60 8.03 -1.59
CA ALA A 4 2.58 6.95 -1.46
C ALA A 4 3.43 7.20 -0.23
N LYS A 5 3.43 6.26 0.70
CA LYS A 5 4.12 6.43 1.98
C LYS A 5 4.67 5.10 2.49
N ILE A 6 5.83 5.16 3.12
CA ILE A 6 6.37 4.05 3.89
C ILE A 6 5.97 4.25 5.35
N ILE A 7 5.35 3.23 5.92
CA ILE A 7 4.87 3.23 7.31
C ILE A 7 5.90 2.53 8.19
N ASP A 8 6.44 3.23 9.17
CA ASP A 8 7.31 2.62 10.18
C ASP A 8 6.43 1.94 11.22
N SER A 9 6.48 0.60 11.28
CA SER A 9 5.62 -0.20 12.14
C SER A 9 5.80 0.08 13.64
N SER A 10 6.93 0.66 14.04
CA SER A 10 7.16 1.05 15.42
C SER A 10 6.44 2.34 15.81
N LYS A 11 5.96 3.11 14.85
CA LYS A 11 5.37 4.43 15.06
C LYS A 11 3.91 4.51 14.70
N GLU A 12 3.48 3.80 13.66
CA GLU A 12 2.11 3.87 13.18
C GLU A 12 1.68 2.57 12.51
N LYS A 13 0.41 2.45 12.25
CA LYS A 13 -0.20 1.31 11.56
C LYS A 13 -0.89 1.77 10.29
N ILE A 14 -1.08 0.86 9.35
CA ILE A 14 -1.91 1.11 8.19
C ILE A 14 -3.35 1.27 8.66
N ASP A 15 -3.99 2.35 8.25
CA ASP A 15 -5.38 2.67 8.57
C ASP A 15 -6.22 2.69 7.29
N ILE A 16 -7.06 1.68 7.13
CA ILE A 16 -7.90 1.52 5.94
C ILE A 16 -8.90 2.67 5.80
N LEU A 17 -9.39 3.22 6.92
CA LEU A 17 -10.30 4.36 6.87
C LEU A 17 -9.64 5.61 6.26
N LYS A 18 -8.36 5.78 6.49
CA LYS A 18 -7.59 6.87 5.88
C LYS A 18 -7.52 6.70 4.36
N ALA A 19 -7.30 5.47 3.90
CA ALA A 19 -7.30 5.16 2.48
C ALA A 19 -8.69 5.42 1.86
N GLU A 20 -9.75 4.99 2.54
CA GLU A 20 -11.11 5.21 2.08
C GLU A 20 -11.42 6.70 1.93
N LYS A 21 -11.05 7.52 2.89
CA LYS A 21 -11.25 8.97 2.81
C LYS A 21 -10.49 9.59 1.64
N PHE A 22 -9.26 9.16 1.42
CA PHE A 22 -8.46 9.66 0.30
C PHE A 22 -9.07 9.30 -1.05
N LEU A 23 -9.61 8.08 -1.17
CA LEU A 23 -10.14 7.56 -2.42
C LEU A 23 -11.59 7.96 -2.70
N SER A 24 -12.32 8.44 -1.70
CA SER A 24 -13.72 8.78 -1.86
C SER A 24 -13.91 10.05 -2.68
N SER A 25 -14.65 9.93 -3.78
CA SER A 25 -15.02 11.06 -4.62
C SER A 25 -16.23 10.68 -5.46
N SER A 26 -17.15 11.62 -5.65
CA SER A 26 -18.29 11.42 -6.52
C SER A 26 -17.90 11.28 -8.00
N ASN A 27 -16.65 11.62 -8.35
CA ASN A 27 -16.16 11.49 -9.72
C ASN A 27 -15.70 10.07 -10.06
N PHE A 28 -15.54 9.20 -9.05
CA PHE A 28 -15.05 7.84 -9.27
C PHE A 28 -16.19 6.84 -9.20
N GLY A 29 -16.27 6.00 -10.22
CA GLY A 29 -17.33 4.99 -10.31
C GLY A 29 -17.01 3.67 -9.62
N ALA A 30 -15.75 3.46 -9.21
CA ALA A 30 -15.33 2.20 -8.58
C ALA A 30 -14.09 2.42 -7.73
N ILE A 31 -13.96 1.61 -6.68
CA ILE A 31 -12.80 1.57 -5.80
C ILE A 31 -12.38 0.12 -5.65
N ILE A 32 -11.09 -0.14 -5.75
CA ILE A 32 -10.51 -1.47 -5.53
C ILE A 32 -9.52 -1.38 -4.38
N TYR A 33 -9.61 -2.32 -3.45
CA TYR A 33 -8.66 -2.43 -2.34
C TYR A 33 -7.84 -3.71 -2.46
N PHE A 34 -6.55 -3.59 -2.23
CA PHE A 34 -5.65 -4.73 -2.05
C PHE A 34 -4.93 -4.53 -0.71
N VAL A 35 -5.13 -5.46 0.22
CA VAL A 35 -4.52 -5.39 1.54
C VAL A 35 -3.77 -6.69 1.82
N GLY A 36 -2.46 -6.58 2.01
CA GLY A 36 -1.63 -7.70 2.42
C GLY A 36 -1.59 -7.80 3.94
N THR A 37 -1.69 -9.00 4.44
CA THR A 37 -1.57 -9.28 5.87
C THR A 37 -0.57 -10.42 6.10
N VAL A 38 -0.07 -10.53 7.32
CA VAL A 38 0.85 -11.63 7.67
C VAL A 38 0.03 -12.84 8.09
N ARG A 39 0.19 -13.95 7.38
CA ARG A 39 -0.47 -15.21 7.72
C ARG A 39 0.39 -16.00 8.70
N ASP A 40 -0.26 -16.86 9.49
CA ASP A 40 0.38 -17.62 10.56
C ASP A 40 1.10 -18.90 10.09
N LEU A 41 0.92 -19.29 8.84
CA LEU A 41 1.51 -20.51 8.30
C LEU A 41 2.12 -20.26 6.93
N ASN A 42 3.36 -20.68 6.74
CA ASN A 42 4.04 -20.61 5.45
C ASN A 42 4.90 -21.85 5.26
N GLU A 43 4.65 -22.61 4.18
CA GLU A 43 5.36 -23.85 3.88
C GLU A 43 5.40 -24.82 5.07
N ASN A 44 4.25 -25.01 5.72
CA ASN A 44 4.08 -25.86 6.92
C ASN A 44 4.85 -25.38 8.15
N LYS A 45 5.35 -24.15 8.15
CA LYS A 45 6.03 -23.55 9.30
C LYS A 45 5.17 -22.48 9.93
N LYS A 46 5.12 -22.48 11.26
CA LYS A 46 4.40 -21.46 12.00
C LYS A 46 5.14 -20.13 11.92
N VAL A 47 4.42 -19.08 11.59
CA VAL A 47 4.94 -17.71 11.47
C VAL A 47 4.33 -16.87 12.57
N THR A 48 5.15 -16.10 13.29
CA THR A 48 4.68 -15.14 14.30
C THR A 48 4.62 -13.72 13.78
N GLY A 49 5.40 -13.42 12.75
CA GLY A 49 5.43 -12.12 12.12
C GLY A 49 6.48 -12.08 11.02
N ILE A 50 6.54 -10.97 10.33
CA ILE A 50 7.52 -10.72 9.26
C ILE A 50 8.15 -9.35 9.49
N THR A 51 9.47 -9.26 9.32
CA THR A 51 10.15 -7.99 9.27
C THR A 51 10.34 -7.56 7.82
N TYR A 52 9.78 -6.43 7.47
CA TYR A 52 9.93 -5.85 6.14
C TYR A 52 11.06 -4.83 6.14
N ASP A 53 11.91 -4.91 5.15
CA ASP A 53 12.98 -3.95 4.93
C ASP A 53 12.75 -3.23 3.61
N SER A 54 13.12 -1.94 3.57
CA SER A 54 12.94 -1.15 2.36
C SER A 54 13.94 -0.01 2.29
N ARG A 55 14.31 0.34 1.08
CA ARG A 55 14.99 1.60 0.79
C ARG A 55 13.92 2.61 0.42
N ASP A 56 13.53 3.44 1.37
CA ASP A 56 12.34 4.29 1.26
C ASP A 56 12.32 5.14 0.00
N THR A 57 13.43 5.78 -0.36
CA THR A 57 13.49 6.63 -1.55
C THR A 57 13.28 5.83 -2.84
N MET A 58 13.81 4.63 -2.94
CA MET A 58 13.65 3.76 -4.11
C MET A 58 12.22 3.23 -4.21
N VAL A 59 11.64 2.86 -3.10
CA VAL A 59 10.27 2.33 -3.05
C VAL A 59 9.26 3.41 -3.45
N ILE A 60 9.39 4.61 -2.89
CA ILE A 60 8.50 5.73 -3.23
C ILE A 60 8.65 6.08 -4.71
N LYS A 61 9.87 6.11 -5.24
CA LYS A 61 10.10 6.36 -6.65
C LYS A 61 9.43 5.31 -7.54
N SER A 62 9.51 4.05 -7.15
CA SER A 62 8.83 2.96 -7.86
C SER A 62 7.32 3.15 -7.88
N PHE A 63 6.72 3.55 -6.76
CA PHE A 63 5.28 3.83 -6.70
C PHE A 63 4.90 4.98 -7.64
N GLU A 64 5.70 6.04 -7.67
CA GLU A 64 5.47 7.15 -8.58
C GLU A 64 5.55 6.73 -10.05
N GLU A 65 6.52 5.89 -10.39
CA GLU A 65 6.68 5.35 -11.74
C GLU A 65 5.50 4.46 -12.14
N ILE A 66 5.04 3.60 -11.24
CA ILE A 66 3.87 2.75 -11.48
C ILE A 66 2.63 3.62 -11.71
N TYR A 67 2.45 4.67 -10.93
CA TYR A 67 1.34 5.60 -11.10
C TYR A 67 1.35 6.25 -12.48
N LYS A 68 2.50 6.77 -12.91
CA LYS A 68 2.65 7.39 -14.23
C LYS A 68 2.42 6.38 -15.36
N GLU A 69 2.96 5.18 -15.22
CA GLU A 69 2.81 4.13 -16.20
C GLU A 69 1.35 3.71 -16.34
N SER A 70 0.62 3.65 -15.23
CA SER A 70 -0.81 3.32 -15.27
C SER A 70 -1.63 4.38 -16.02
N GLU A 71 -1.26 5.65 -15.91
CA GLU A 71 -1.92 6.71 -16.69
C GLU A 71 -1.72 6.51 -18.19
N THR A 72 -0.49 6.19 -18.59
CA THR A 72 -0.15 6.00 -19.99
C THR A 72 -0.81 4.76 -20.58
N LYS A 73 -0.74 3.63 -19.88
CA LYS A 73 -1.23 2.34 -20.39
C LYS A 73 -2.75 2.23 -20.36
N LEU A 74 -3.38 2.72 -19.30
CA LEU A 74 -4.82 2.63 -19.13
C LEU A 74 -5.57 3.82 -19.69
N LYS A 75 -4.87 4.89 -20.06
CA LYS A 75 -5.44 6.13 -20.58
C LYS A 75 -6.51 6.73 -19.65
N ILE A 76 -6.33 6.52 -18.35
CA ILE A 76 -7.22 7.06 -17.32
C ILE A 76 -6.55 8.29 -16.72
N LYS A 77 -7.18 9.45 -16.87
CA LYS A 77 -6.64 10.72 -16.37
C LYS A 77 -7.10 11.01 -14.95
N ASP A 78 -8.37 10.74 -14.65
CA ASP A 78 -8.95 11.04 -13.34
C ASP A 78 -8.93 9.79 -12.48
N LYS A 79 -7.94 9.69 -11.61
CA LYS A 79 -7.82 8.58 -10.66
C LYS A 79 -7.14 9.04 -9.38
N ALA A 80 -7.39 8.31 -8.32
CA ALA A 80 -6.66 8.42 -7.08
C ALA A 80 -6.06 7.06 -6.72
N VAL A 81 -4.82 7.06 -6.31
CA VAL A 81 -4.11 5.84 -5.89
C VAL A 81 -3.53 6.09 -4.50
N PHE A 82 -3.82 5.18 -3.59
CA PHE A 82 -3.31 5.19 -2.22
C PHE A 82 -2.44 3.96 -2.02
N ILE A 83 -1.16 4.16 -1.75
CA ILE A 83 -0.21 3.07 -1.52
C ILE A 83 0.53 3.34 -0.21
N GLU A 84 0.41 2.43 0.73
CA GLU A 84 1.24 2.43 1.94
C GLU A 84 1.90 1.07 2.11
N HIS A 85 3.19 1.08 2.34
CA HIS A 85 3.98 -0.12 2.56
C HIS A 85 4.68 -0.04 3.90
N VAL A 86 4.61 -1.10 4.67
CA VAL A 86 5.20 -1.14 6.01
C VAL A 86 6.69 -1.44 5.94
N ARG A 87 7.46 -0.75 6.77
CA ARG A 87 8.84 -1.09 7.10
C ARG A 87 8.89 -1.45 8.58
N GLY A 88 9.63 -2.50 8.92
CA GLY A 88 9.76 -2.99 10.29
C GLY A 88 8.99 -4.27 10.53
N TYR A 89 8.80 -4.61 11.78
CA TYR A 89 8.15 -5.85 12.19
C TYR A 89 6.63 -5.72 12.16
N VAL A 90 5.98 -6.71 11.56
CA VAL A 90 4.52 -6.84 11.56
C VAL A 90 4.16 -8.23 12.09
N ALA A 91 3.40 -8.27 13.16
CA ALA A 91 2.93 -9.52 13.74
C ALA A 91 1.81 -10.14 12.91
N VAL A 92 1.61 -11.42 13.10
CA VAL A 92 0.44 -12.14 12.58
C VAL A 92 -0.82 -11.47 13.13
N LYS A 93 -1.80 -11.34 12.24
CA LYS A 93 -3.06 -10.69 12.57
C LYS A 93 -3.94 -11.58 13.47
#